data_b69f97b244e91ffe32df2fb141ecb2ca
#
_entry.id   b69f97b244e91ffe32df2fb141ecb2ca
#
_cell.length_a   1.000
_cell.length_b   1.000
_cell.length_c   1.000
_cell.angle_alpha   90.00
_cell.angle_beta   90.00
_cell.angle_gamma   90.00
#
_symmetry.space_group_name_H-M   'P 1'
#
loop_
_entity.id
_entity.type
_entity.pdbx_description
1 polymer ?
#
loop_
_entity_poly.entity_id
_entity_poly.type
_entity_poly.pdbx_seq_one_letter_code
_entity_poly.pdbx_strand_id
1 'polypeptide(L)'
;MTSRRKVSIPSEKIEEVAHLVHEVVTSYRTTGLKNEHAQSEASRDLGLTERRVRAYVYGEVFSVCRAEADRIRAGFVTHLDREAARLIARAEQVRQRRLALTPEAHVAPVTVTRLRNVK
;
A
#
# COMPACT_ATOMS: atom_id res chain seq x y z
N MET A 1 -0.42 -35.71 17.04
CA MET A 1 -0.17 -35.20 16.83
C MET A 1 -0.05 -34.58 15.77
N THR A 2 -0.16 -34.63 15.03
CA THR A 2 -0.10 -34.06 13.88
C THR A 2 -0.66 -32.73 13.76
N SER A 3 -1.24 -32.20 14.66
CA SER A 3 -1.84 -30.91 14.63
C SER A 3 -0.85 -29.82 14.38
N ARG A 4 0.42 -30.13 14.42
CA ARG A 4 1.36 -29.14 14.14
C ARG A 4 1.61 -28.94 12.70
N ARG A 5 1.10 -29.74 11.85
CA ARG A 5 1.31 -29.62 10.45
C ARG A 5 0.68 -28.34 9.94
N LYS A 6 1.44 -27.56 9.23
CA LYS A 6 0.92 -26.35 8.62
C LYS A 6 0.00 -26.70 7.47
N VAL A 7 -1.03 -25.92 7.30
CA VAL A 7 -1.93 -26.08 6.18
C VAL A 7 -1.45 -25.18 5.07
N SER A 8 -1.03 -25.76 3.97
CA SER A 8 -0.55 -25.01 2.82
C SER A 8 -1.71 -24.63 1.93
N ILE A 9 -1.54 -23.56 1.19
CA ILE A 9 -2.54 -23.13 0.25
C ILE A 9 -2.16 -23.59 -1.16
N PRO A 10 -3.13 -23.64 -2.10
CA PRO A 10 -2.81 -24.03 -3.47
C PRO A 10 -1.83 -23.10 -4.14
N SER A 11 -1.15 -23.56 -5.16
CA SER A 11 -0.15 -22.76 -5.84
C SER A 11 -0.69 -21.47 -6.41
N GLU A 12 -1.89 -21.50 -6.94
CA GLU A 12 -2.46 -20.27 -7.48
C GLU A 12 -2.68 -19.24 -6.39
N LYS A 13 -2.92 -19.70 -5.15
CA LYS A 13 -3.03 -18.77 -4.04
C LYS A 13 -1.68 -18.23 -3.63
N ILE A 14 -0.62 -19.00 -3.84
CA ILE A 14 0.72 -18.52 -3.57
C ILE A 14 1.04 -17.35 -4.50
N GLU A 15 0.68 -17.46 -5.77
CA GLU A 15 0.91 -16.38 -6.71
C GLU A 15 0.13 -15.13 -6.33
N GLU A 16 -1.10 -15.32 -5.88
CA GLU A 16 -1.93 -14.22 -5.44
C GLU A 16 -1.30 -13.49 -4.26
N VAL A 17 -0.84 -14.27 -3.28
CA VAL A 17 -0.22 -13.71 -2.09
C VAL A 17 1.11 -13.04 -2.45
N ALA A 18 1.89 -13.67 -3.32
CA ALA A 18 3.16 -13.09 -3.75
C ALA A 18 2.93 -11.76 -4.45
N HIS A 19 1.85 -11.66 -5.24
CA HIS A 19 1.52 -10.42 -5.92
C HIS A 19 1.27 -9.29 -4.91
N LEU A 20 0.58 -9.60 -3.81
CA LEU A 20 0.34 -8.59 -2.79
C LEU A 20 1.65 -8.10 -2.18
N VAL A 21 2.58 -9.02 -1.91
CA VAL A 21 3.88 -8.63 -1.36
C VAL A 21 4.61 -7.73 -2.36
N HIS A 22 4.59 -8.11 -3.63
CA HIS A 22 5.23 -7.31 -4.67
C HIS A 22 4.64 -5.91 -4.75
N GLU A 23 3.33 -5.80 -4.61
CA GLU A 23 2.69 -4.49 -4.68
C GLU A 23 3.13 -3.59 -3.54
N VAL A 24 3.26 -4.14 -2.34
CA VAL A 24 3.69 -3.34 -1.21
C VAL A 24 5.12 -2.85 -1.40
N VAL A 25 6.00 -3.75 -1.83
CA VAL A 25 7.40 -3.37 -2.08
C VAL A 25 7.48 -2.31 -3.17
N THR A 26 6.73 -2.50 -4.26
CA THR A 26 6.73 -1.55 -5.36
C THR A 26 6.22 -0.19 -4.92
N SER A 27 5.18 -0.19 -4.08
CA SER A 27 4.65 1.06 -3.56
C SER A 27 5.72 1.87 -2.83
N TYR A 28 6.53 1.21 -2.00
CA TYR A 28 7.59 1.91 -1.30
C TYR A 28 8.69 2.36 -2.24
N ARG A 29 8.98 1.57 -3.26
CA ARG A 29 9.98 1.97 -4.24
C ARG A 29 9.56 3.20 -5.03
N THR A 30 8.27 3.31 -5.33
CA THR A 30 7.80 4.48 -6.07
C THR A 30 7.86 5.74 -5.23
N THR A 31 7.94 5.62 -3.90
CA THR A 31 8.12 6.80 -3.07
C THR A 31 9.60 7.16 -2.93
N GLY A 32 10.49 6.45 -3.60
CA GLY A 32 11.90 6.78 -3.62
C GLY A 32 12.81 5.91 -2.79
N LEU A 33 12.27 4.91 -2.10
CA LEU A 33 13.12 4.05 -1.30
C LEU A 33 13.88 3.06 -2.16
N LYS A 34 15.09 2.76 -1.76
CA LYS A 34 15.87 1.73 -2.44
C LYS A 34 15.28 0.37 -2.10
N ASN A 35 15.63 -0.62 -2.93
CA ASN A 35 15.09 -1.96 -2.78
C ASN A 35 15.15 -2.49 -1.36
N GLU A 36 16.30 -2.37 -0.73
CA GLU A 36 16.47 -2.92 0.62
C GLU A 36 15.56 -2.25 1.61
N HIS A 37 15.46 -0.93 1.52
CA HIS A 37 14.61 -0.20 2.45
C HIS A 37 13.13 -0.46 2.15
N ALA A 38 12.79 -0.59 0.88
CA ALA A 38 11.40 -0.90 0.52
C ALA A 38 11.01 -2.26 1.06
N GLN A 39 11.91 -3.25 0.96
CA GLN A 39 11.63 -4.58 1.49
C GLN A 39 11.52 -4.56 3.00
N SER A 40 12.34 -3.75 3.66
CA SER A 40 12.28 -3.64 5.11
C SER A 40 10.94 -3.04 5.56
N GLU A 41 10.50 -1.98 4.88
CA GLU A 41 9.20 -1.39 5.23
C GLU A 41 8.06 -2.35 4.94
N ALA A 42 8.14 -3.07 3.83
CA ALA A 42 7.12 -4.05 3.50
C ALA A 42 7.06 -5.14 4.56
N SER A 43 8.21 -5.55 5.08
CA SER A 43 8.23 -6.60 6.09
C SER A 43 7.48 -6.16 7.35
N ARG A 44 7.61 -4.89 7.72
CA ARG A 44 6.88 -4.37 8.87
C ARG A 44 5.39 -4.34 8.62
N ASP A 45 5.00 -3.86 7.45
CA ASP A 45 3.58 -3.77 7.12
C ASP A 45 2.91 -5.14 7.09
N LEU A 46 3.63 -6.12 6.56
CA LEU A 46 3.05 -7.44 6.33
C LEU A 46 3.28 -8.41 7.47
N GLY A 47 4.08 -8.01 8.46
CA GLY A 47 4.37 -8.90 9.57
C GLY A 47 5.23 -10.08 9.17
N LEU A 48 6.10 -9.89 8.19
CA LEU A 48 7.02 -10.92 7.74
C LEU A 48 8.44 -10.51 8.05
N THR A 49 9.36 -11.48 8.03
CA THR A 49 10.77 -11.12 8.13
C THR A 49 11.22 -10.54 6.79
N GLU A 50 12.29 -9.78 6.82
CA GLU A 50 12.84 -9.23 5.58
C GLU A 50 13.27 -10.34 4.65
N ARG A 51 13.78 -11.41 5.22
CA ARG A 51 14.20 -12.57 4.43
C ARG A 51 13.03 -13.17 3.68
N ARG A 52 11.87 -13.26 4.35
CA ARG A 52 10.68 -13.82 3.72
C ARG A 52 10.16 -12.89 2.61
N VAL A 53 10.17 -11.59 2.86
CA VAL A 53 9.79 -10.64 1.83
C VAL A 53 10.69 -10.78 0.61
N ARG A 54 11.99 -10.89 0.85
CA ARG A 54 12.94 -11.05 -0.24
C ARG A 54 12.66 -12.33 -1.03
N ALA A 55 12.31 -13.40 -0.33
CA ALA A 55 11.98 -14.65 -1.01
C ALA A 55 10.80 -14.48 -1.95
N TYR A 56 9.79 -13.73 -1.52
CA TYR A 56 8.64 -13.46 -2.40
C TYR A 56 9.06 -12.62 -3.60
N VAL A 57 9.89 -11.61 -3.35
CA VAL A 57 10.32 -10.72 -4.43
C VAL A 57 11.07 -11.47 -5.51
N TYR A 58 11.88 -12.46 -5.12
CA TYR A 58 12.68 -13.20 -6.09
C TYR A 58 12.04 -14.51 -6.53
N GLY A 59 10.80 -14.74 -6.15
CA GLY A 59 10.08 -15.90 -6.63
C GLY A 59 10.57 -17.21 -6.02
N GLU A 60 11.08 -17.17 -4.82
CA GLU A 60 11.67 -18.32 -4.16
C GLU A 60 10.74 -18.98 -3.15
N VAL A 61 9.49 -18.56 -3.11
CA VAL A 61 8.54 -19.12 -2.16
C VAL A 61 7.77 -20.23 -2.83
N PHE A 62 7.85 -21.43 -2.28
CA PHE A 62 7.19 -22.59 -2.85
C PHE A 62 6.01 -23.09 -2.02
N SER A 63 5.89 -22.65 -0.80
CA SER A 63 4.74 -23.01 0.02
C SER A 63 4.46 -21.90 1.01
N VAL A 64 3.18 -21.70 1.28
CA VAL A 64 2.72 -20.66 2.20
C VAL A 64 1.64 -21.28 3.07
N CYS A 65 1.78 -21.15 4.37
CA CYS A 65 0.72 -21.61 5.26
C CYS A 65 -0.40 -20.60 5.30
N ARG A 66 -1.59 -21.06 5.69
CA ARG A 66 -2.76 -20.20 5.71
C ARG A 66 -2.58 -19.00 6.62
N ALA A 67 -1.93 -19.22 7.76
CA ALA A 67 -1.73 -18.12 8.70
C ALA A 67 -0.89 -17.00 8.09
N GLU A 68 0.14 -17.37 7.33
CA GLU A 68 0.96 -16.37 6.68
C GLU A 68 0.18 -15.65 5.57
N ALA A 69 -0.59 -16.41 4.79
CA ALA A 69 -1.41 -15.81 3.74
C ALA A 69 -2.40 -14.81 4.32
N ASP A 70 -3.05 -15.19 5.43
CA ASP A 70 -4.00 -14.29 6.08
C ASP A 70 -3.32 -13.05 6.61
N ARG A 71 -2.12 -13.22 7.15
CA ARG A 71 -1.35 -12.09 7.66
C ARG A 71 -0.98 -11.13 6.54
N ILE A 72 -0.59 -11.67 5.39
CA ILE A 72 -0.23 -10.85 4.25
C ILE A 72 -1.45 -10.07 3.76
N ARG A 73 -2.59 -10.72 3.67
CA ARG A 73 -3.81 -10.03 3.24
C ARG A 73 -4.19 -8.91 4.20
N ALA A 74 -4.13 -9.20 5.50
CA ALA A 74 -4.45 -8.18 6.50
C ALA A 74 -3.47 -7.01 6.43
N GLY A 75 -2.19 -7.32 6.29
CA GLY A 75 -1.18 -6.29 6.19
C GLY A 75 -1.34 -5.45 4.93
N PHE A 76 -1.77 -6.10 3.85
CA PHE A 76 -1.99 -5.39 2.59
C PHE A 76 -3.14 -4.39 2.74
N VAL A 77 -4.22 -4.78 3.41
CA VAL A 77 -5.33 -3.87 3.66
C VAL A 77 -4.87 -2.67 4.48
N THR A 78 -4.08 -2.93 5.53
CA THR A 78 -3.54 -1.84 6.33
C THR A 78 -2.66 -0.92 5.50
N HIS A 79 -1.87 -1.51 4.61
CA HIS A 79 -1.02 -0.73 3.73
C HIS A 79 -1.85 0.18 2.81
N LEU A 80 -2.94 -0.36 2.27
CA LEU A 80 -3.82 0.44 1.41
C LEU A 80 -4.47 1.58 2.18
N ASP A 81 -4.87 1.32 3.43
CA ASP A 81 -5.47 2.37 4.25
C ASP A 81 -4.48 3.49 4.51
N ARG A 82 -3.24 3.14 4.80
CA ARG A 82 -2.20 4.14 5.02
C ARG A 82 -1.90 4.92 3.76
N GLU A 83 -1.89 4.23 2.63
CA GLU A 83 -1.63 4.88 1.36
C GLU A 83 -2.75 5.85 1.03
N ALA A 84 -3.99 5.46 1.25
CA ALA A 84 -5.13 6.35 1.01
C ALA A 84 -5.03 7.59 1.88
N ALA A 85 -4.70 7.42 3.16
CA ALA A 85 -4.56 8.55 4.07
C ALA A 85 -3.44 9.49 3.61
N ARG A 86 -2.34 8.91 3.14
CA ARG A 86 -1.21 9.71 2.68
C ARG A 86 -1.58 10.51 1.43
N LEU A 87 -2.32 9.88 0.51
CA LEU A 87 -2.73 10.55 -0.70
C LEU A 87 -3.72 11.67 -0.41
N ILE A 88 -4.62 11.46 0.53
CA ILE A 88 -5.57 12.49 0.93
C ILE A 88 -4.82 13.68 1.53
N ALA A 89 -3.86 13.40 2.42
CA ALA A 89 -3.07 14.47 3.04
C ALA A 89 -2.28 15.23 1.98
N ARG A 90 -1.71 14.50 1.02
CA ARG A 90 -0.95 15.13 -0.05
C ARG A 90 -1.85 16.02 -0.91
N ALA A 91 -3.04 15.54 -1.23
CA ALA A 91 -3.98 16.32 -2.03
C ALA A 91 -4.35 17.62 -1.31
N GLU A 92 -4.54 17.54 0.01
CA GLU A 92 -4.87 18.71 0.78
C GLU A 92 -3.72 19.70 0.80
N GLN A 93 -2.49 19.21 0.94
CA GLN A 93 -1.32 20.10 0.89
C GLN A 93 -1.22 20.80 -0.45
N VAL A 94 -1.45 20.08 -1.53
CA VAL A 94 -1.39 20.67 -2.87
C VAL A 94 -2.45 21.72 -3.03
N ARG A 95 -3.66 21.45 -2.52
CA ARG A 95 -4.75 22.41 -2.62
C ARG A 95 -4.43 23.67 -1.84
N GLN A 96 -3.92 23.52 -0.61
CA GLN A 96 -3.57 24.68 0.20
C GLN A 96 -2.49 25.51 -0.46
N ARG A 97 -1.50 24.83 -1.05
CA ARG A 97 -0.42 25.55 -1.72
C ARG A 97 -0.94 26.32 -2.93
N ARG A 98 -1.85 25.70 -3.67
CA ARG A 98 -2.44 26.36 -4.82
C ARG A 98 -3.20 27.61 -4.40
N LEU A 99 -3.99 27.51 -3.34
CA LEU A 99 -4.75 28.64 -2.84
C LEU A 99 -3.83 29.76 -2.37
N ALA A 100 -2.72 29.42 -1.75
CA ALA A 100 -1.76 30.43 -1.29
C ALA A 100 -1.13 31.19 -2.44
N LEU A 101 -0.95 30.52 -3.58
CA LEU A 101 -0.30 31.14 -4.73
C LEU A 101 -1.26 31.81 -5.71
N THR A 102 -2.56 31.58 -5.54
CA THR A 102 -3.55 32.19 -6.43
C THR A 102 -4.66 32.82 -5.61
N PRO A 103 -4.40 33.97 -5.00
CA PRO A 103 -5.38 34.63 -4.13
C PRO A 103 -6.71 34.86 -4.78
N GLU A 104 -6.74 35.11 -6.08
CA GLU A 104 -8.00 35.31 -6.79
C GLU A 104 -8.92 34.12 -6.67
N ALA A 105 -8.37 32.96 -6.58
CA ALA A 105 -9.17 31.76 -6.47
C ALA A 105 -9.95 31.71 -5.18
N HIS A 106 -9.46 32.40 -4.13
CA HIS A 106 -10.18 32.48 -2.89
C HIS A 106 -11.43 33.31 -3.03
N VAL A 107 -11.32 34.35 -3.82
CA VAL A 107 -12.43 35.28 -3.95
C VAL A 107 -13.48 34.71 -4.87
N ALA A 108 -13.06 34.15 -5.90
CA ALA A 108 -13.95 33.64 -6.90
C ALA A 108 -14.92 32.58 -6.45
N PRO A 109 -14.69 31.81 -5.75
CA PRO A 109 -15.52 30.69 -5.47
C PRO A 109 -16.61 30.87 -4.62
N VAL A 110 -16.54 31.40 -4.90
CA VAL A 110 -17.34 31.29 -4.34
C VAL A 110 -18.26 30.88 -4.95
N THR A 111 -17.89 30.98 -5.65
CA THR A 111 -18.54 30.69 -6.09
C THR A 111 -18.90 29.81 -6.59
N VAL A 112 -18.75 29.87 -6.84
CA VAL A 112 -19.10 29.18 -7.24
C VAL A 112 -19.73 28.64 -7.46
N THR A 113 -19.67 28.86 -7.66
CA THR A 113 -20.24 28.45 -7.83
C THR A 113 -20.74 28.09 -8.09
N ARG A 114 -20.73 28.44 -8.50
CA ARG A 114 -21.20 28.29 -8.68
C ARG A 114 -21.52 27.68 -9.12
N LEU A 115 -21.27 27.80 -9.44
CA LEU A 115 -21.65 27.45 -9.69
C LEU A 115 -22.24 27.06 -9.82
N ARG A 116 -22.45 27.44 -10.14
CA ARG A 116 -23.11 27.40 -10.15
C ARG A 116 -23.82 27.21 -10.38
N ASN A 117 -23.79 27.63 -10.66
CA ASN A 117 -24.45 27.73 -10.82
C ASN A 117 -24.88 27.65 -11.10
N VAL A 118 -24.78 28.04 -11.54
CA VAL A 118 -25.13 28.23 -11.70
C VAL A 118 -25.62 28.14 -11.78
N LYS A 119 -25.63 28.48 -12.26
CA LYS A 119 -25.95 28.74 -12.22
C LYS A 119 -26.36 28.57 -12.18
#